data_c48b09bc559a3f45b710498bec9d44c0
#
_entry.id   c48b09bc559a3f45b710498bec9d44c0
#
_cell.length_a   1.000
_cell.length_b   1.000
_cell.length_c   1.000
_cell.angle_alpha   90.00
_cell.angle_beta   90.00
_cell.angle_gamma   90.00
#
_symmetry.space_group_name_H-M   'P 1'
#
loop_
_entity.id
_entity.type
_entity.pdbx_description
1 polymer ?
#
loop_
_entity_poly.entity_id
_entity_poly.type
_entity_poly.pdbx_seq_one_letter_code
_entity_poly.pdbx_strand_id
1 'polypeptide(L)'
;MFPFDTNMDRAETQPIADAVFAYRMRWKRRRLLYRSWKRRNEITSISRAEIPETGVLVFSTMRNEILRVGHWLDHYRALGVAHFLVVNNESDDGTAEFLCQQADVSLWRTPNS
;
A
#
# COMPACT_ATOMS: atom_id res chain seq x y z
N MET A 1 10.03 48.95 4.86
CA MET A 1 10.11 48.45 5.16
C MET A 1 9.88 47.31 5.73
N PHE A 2 8.98 46.75 5.67
CA PHE A 2 8.78 45.83 6.54
C PHE A 2 8.40 44.52 5.99
N PRO A 3 9.09 43.44 6.40
CA PRO A 3 8.75 42.11 6.00
C PRO A 3 7.36 41.68 6.39
N PHE A 4 6.73 42.39 7.36
CA PHE A 4 5.42 41.99 7.73
C PHE A 4 4.34 42.25 6.72
N ASP A 5 4.50 43.20 5.85
CA ASP A 5 3.52 43.44 4.80
C ASP A 5 3.49 42.25 3.84
N THR A 6 4.67 41.70 3.52
CA THR A 6 4.78 40.50 2.73
C THR A 6 4.17 39.27 3.43
N ASN A 7 4.33 39.20 4.75
CA ASN A 7 3.74 38.09 5.50
C ASN A 7 2.22 38.21 5.57
N MET A 8 1.68 39.41 5.63
CA MET A 8 0.23 39.61 5.60
C MET A 8 -0.36 39.23 4.28
N ASP A 9 0.29 39.55 3.16
CA ASP A 9 -0.15 39.17 1.83
C ASP A 9 -0.15 37.65 1.68
N ARG A 10 0.88 36.98 2.20
CA ARG A 10 0.93 35.52 2.20
C ARG A 10 -0.18 34.91 3.04
N ALA A 11 -0.48 35.50 4.19
CA ALA A 11 -1.55 35.02 5.05
C ALA A 11 -2.91 35.15 4.39
N GLU A 12 -3.13 36.22 3.59
CA GLU A 12 -4.38 36.41 2.88
C GLU A 12 -4.55 35.44 1.70
N THR A 13 -3.45 35.14 0.97
CA THR A 13 -3.51 34.28 -0.22
C THR A 13 -3.37 32.78 0.11
N GLN A 14 -2.75 32.45 1.23
CA GLN A 14 -2.48 31.08 1.61
C GLN A 14 -3.75 30.21 1.76
N PRO A 15 -4.84 30.67 2.37
CA PRO A 15 -6.06 29.86 2.46
C PRO A 15 -6.65 29.49 1.11
N ILE A 16 -6.58 30.41 0.13
CA ILE A 16 -7.07 30.16 -1.21
C ILE A 16 -6.17 29.12 -1.92
N ALA A 17 -4.85 29.26 -1.80
CA ALA A 17 -3.92 28.29 -2.37
C ALA A 17 -4.10 26.90 -1.76
N ASP A 18 -4.30 26.84 -0.45
CA ASP A 18 -4.56 25.58 0.25
C ASP A 18 -5.88 24.94 -0.19
N ALA A 19 -6.91 25.73 -0.41
CA ALA A 19 -8.20 25.24 -0.88
C ALA A 19 -8.10 24.67 -2.30
N VAL A 20 -7.38 25.34 -3.20
CA VAL A 20 -7.14 24.87 -4.56
C VAL A 20 -6.34 23.57 -4.55
N PHE A 21 -5.28 23.52 -3.73
CA PHE A 21 -4.46 22.32 -3.58
C PHE A 21 -5.30 21.15 -3.06
N ALA A 22 -6.10 21.37 -2.02
CA ALA A 22 -6.96 20.33 -1.46
C ALA A 22 -7.98 19.82 -2.49
N TYR A 23 -8.55 20.73 -3.29
CA TYR A 23 -9.48 20.37 -4.36
C TYR A 23 -8.80 19.48 -5.42
N ARG A 24 -7.61 19.86 -5.86
CA ARG A 24 -6.82 19.07 -6.82
C ARG A 24 -6.47 17.69 -6.26
N MET A 25 -6.10 17.61 -4.99
CA MET A 25 -5.77 16.35 -4.34
C MET A 25 -7.00 15.44 -4.21
N ARG A 26 -8.18 15.99 -3.95
CA ARG A 26 -9.43 15.22 -3.92
C ARG A 26 -9.74 14.62 -5.29
N TRP A 27 -9.57 15.37 -6.37
CA TRP A 27 -9.76 14.88 -7.73
C TRP A 27 -8.77 13.78 -8.07
N LYS A 28 -7.49 13.98 -7.75
CA LYS A 28 -6.45 12.98 -7.96
C LYS A 28 -6.77 11.70 -7.18
N ARG A 29 -7.21 11.82 -5.95
CA ARG A 29 -7.59 10.70 -5.12
C ARG A 29 -8.79 9.94 -5.71
N ARG A 30 -9.81 10.66 -6.17
CA ARG A 30 -10.96 10.04 -6.82
C ARG A 30 -10.56 9.29 -8.09
N ARG A 31 -9.68 9.86 -8.89
CA ARG A 31 -9.17 9.20 -10.11
C ARG A 31 -8.43 7.91 -9.78
N LEU A 32 -7.59 7.94 -8.75
CA LEU A 32 -6.85 6.76 -8.30
C LEU A 32 -7.79 5.68 -7.75
N LEU A 33 -8.79 6.07 -6.97
CA LEU A 33 -9.80 5.14 -6.45
C LEU A 33 -10.62 4.53 -7.58
N TYR A 34 -11.01 5.32 -8.56
CA TYR A 34 -11.73 4.83 -9.73
C TYR A 34 -10.91 3.82 -10.53
N ARG A 35 -9.63 4.13 -10.77
CA ARG A 35 -8.71 3.22 -11.44
C ARG A 35 -8.55 1.91 -10.66
N SER A 36 -8.40 2.00 -9.37
CA SER A 36 -8.30 0.82 -8.50
C SER A 36 -9.57 -0.02 -8.57
N TRP A 37 -10.73 0.62 -8.50
CA TRP A 37 -12.00 -0.05 -8.61
C TRP A 37 -12.17 -0.75 -9.96
N LYS A 38 -11.81 -0.06 -11.04
CA LYS A 38 -11.92 -0.59 -12.41
C LYS A 38 -10.98 -1.79 -12.61
N ARG A 39 -9.83 -1.80 -11.94
CA ARG A 39 -8.82 -2.85 -12.06
C ARG A 39 -8.92 -3.93 -10.98
N ARG A 40 -9.93 -3.88 -10.14
CA ARG A 40 -10.05 -4.84 -9.02
C ARG A 40 -10.09 -6.30 -9.46
N ASN A 41 -10.54 -6.57 -10.67
CA ASN A 41 -10.62 -7.92 -11.21
C ASN A 41 -9.28 -8.45 -11.71
N GLU A 42 -8.25 -7.61 -11.80
CA GLU A 42 -6.91 -8.01 -12.19
C GLU A 42 -6.18 -8.74 -11.05
N ILE A 43 -6.67 -8.59 -9.83
CA ILE A 43 -6.08 -9.25 -8.66
C ILE A 43 -6.77 -10.59 -8.45
N THR A 44 -5.99 -11.67 -8.53
CA THR A 44 -6.48 -13.02 -8.35
C THR A 44 -5.96 -13.58 -7.03
N SER A 45 -6.84 -14.18 -6.25
CA SER A 45 -6.45 -14.86 -5.02
C SER A 45 -5.75 -16.18 -5.35
N ILE A 46 -4.54 -16.36 -4.83
CA ILE A 46 -3.76 -17.59 -5.00
C ILE A 46 -3.87 -18.47 -3.76
N SER A 47 -3.66 -17.89 -2.59
CA SER A 47 -3.72 -18.58 -1.31
C SER A 47 -4.38 -17.68 -0.30
N ARG A 48 -5.43 -18.18 0.33
CA ARG A 48 -6.20 -17.39 1.27
C ARG A 48 -6.25 -18.09 2.63
N ALA A 49 -5.33 -17.68 3.49
CA ALA A 49 -5.35 -18.10 4.87
C ALA A 49 -6.43 -17.33 5.63
N GLU A 50 -6.92 -17.91 6.71
CA GLU A 50 -7.92 -17.27 7.55
C GLU A 50 -7.33 -16.03 8.22
N ILE A 51 -7.96 -14.87 7.99
CA ILE A 51 -7.51 -13.60 8.55
C ILE A 51 -8.09 -13.44 9.93
N PRO A 52 -7.25 -13.25 10.98
CA PRO A 52 -7.77 -13.08 12.34
C PRO A 52 -8.53 -11.75 12.47
N GLU A 53 -9.54 -11.75 13.33
CA GLU A 53 -10.36 -10.57 13.59
C GLU A 53 -9.62 -9.51 14.41
N THR A 54 -8.61 -9.94 15.18
CA THR A 54 -7.85 -9.06 16.05
C THR A 54 -6.37 -9.20 15.77
N GLY A 55 -5.62 -8.14 16.07
CA GLY A 55 -4.18 -8.12 15.88
C GLY A 55 -3.73 -7.17 14.79
N VAL A 56 -2.42 -7.11 14.59
CA VAL A 56 -1.81 -6.23 13.59
C VAL A 56 -1.68 -6.97 12.27
N LEU A 57 -2.14 -6.34 11.21
CA LEU A 57 -2.03 -6.87 9.85
C LEU A 57 -0.99 -6.05 9.08
N VAL A 58 -0.17 -6.73 8.28
CA VAL A 58 0.79 -6.07 7.39
C VAL A 58 0.37 -6.34 5.96
N PHE A 59 0.29 -5.27 5.18
CA PHE A 59 0.02 -5.34 3.75
C PHE A 59 1.28 -4.98 2.97
N SER A 60 1.59 -5.75 1.94
CA SER A 60 2.75 -5.48 1.10
C SER A 60 2.53 -5.97 -0.33
N THR A 61 3.22 -5.33 -1.25
CA THR A 61 3.35 -5.81 -2.63
C THR A 61 4.78 -6.26 -2.85
N MET A 62 4.96 -7.38 -3.55
CA MET A 62 6.28 -7.96 -3.75
C MET A 62 6.47 -8.42 -5.18
N ARG A 63 7.72 -8.34 -5.63
CA ARG A 63 8.17 -8.93 -6.88
C ARG A 63 9.61 -9.41 -6.72
N ASN A 64 9.83 -10.71 -6.96
CA ASN A 64 11.16 -11.31 -6.94
C ASN A 64 11.95 -11.02 -5.65
N GLU A 65 11.31 -11.29 -4.50
CA GLU A 65 11.88 -11.01 -3.18
C GLU A 65 12.29 -12.28 -2.42
N ILE A 66 12.54 -13.40 -3.12
CA ILE A 66 12.81 -14.69 -2.47
C ILE A 66 13.99 -14.62 -1.48
N LEU A 67 15.02 -13.82 -1.78
CA LEU A 67 16.18 -13.69 -0.92
C LEU A 67 15.91 -12.91 0.37
N ARG A 68 14.87 -12.11 0.39
CA ARG A 68 14.56 -11.21 1.51
C ARG A 68 13.28 -11.58 2.24
N VAL A 69 12.36 -12.27 1.57
CA VAL A 69 11.01 -12.48 2.11
C VAL A 69 11.02 -13.26 3.42
N GLY A 70 11.91 -14.22 3.58
CA GLY A 70 12.06 -14.98 4.84
C GLY A 70 12.42 -14.07 6.01
N HIS A 71 13.43 -13.22 5.84
CA HIS A 71 13.84 -12.25 6.86
C HIS A 71 12.75 -11.24 7.14
N TRP A 72 12.07 -10.78 6.10
CA TRP A 72 10.97 -9.83 6.21
C TRP A 72 9.83 -10.40 7.07
N LEU A 73 9.44 -11.65 6.82
CA LEU A 73 8.41 -12.32 7.61
C LEU A 73 8.86 -12.50 9.06
N ASP A 74 10.07 -12.98 9.28
CA ASP A 74 10.59 -13.22 10.63
C ASP A 74 10.68 -11.92 11.43
N HIS A 75 11.11 -10.85 10.80
CA HIS A 75 11.20 -9.54 11.44
C HIS A 75 9.84 -9.06 11.94
N TYR A 76 8.81 -9.10 11.08
CA TYR A 76 7.49 -8.63 11.46
C TYR A 76 6.77 -9.59 12.40
N ARG A 77 7.02 -10.89 12.32
CA ARG A 77 6.51 -11.85 13.29
C ARG A 77 7.07 -11.55 14.68
N ALA A 78 8.34 -11.21 14.76
CA ALA A 78 8.97 -10.84 16.04
C ALA A 78 8.37 -9.55 16.61
N LEU A 79 7.85 -8.66 15.78
CA LEU A 79 7.15 -7.45 16.23
C LEU A 79 5.71 -7.70 16.66
N GLY A 80 5.19 -8.93 16.50
CA GLY A 80 3.85 -9.27 16.91
C GLY A 80 2.78 -9.16 15.84
N VAL A 81 3.16 -9.15 14.57
CA VAL A 81 2.21 -9.12 13.46
C VAL A 81 1.45 -10.44 13.40
N ALA A 82 0.12 -10.37 13.33
CA ALA A 82 -0.76 -11.54 13.36
C ALA A 82 -0.93 -12.17 11.97
N HIS A 83 -0.94 -11.37 10.93
CA HIS A 83 -1.21 -11.87 9.59
C HIS A 83 -0.64 -10.94 8.53
N PHE A 84 -0.29 -11.51 7.38
CA PHE A 84 0.29 -10.79 6.25
C PHE A 84 -0.63 -10.87 5.04
N LEU A 85 -0.88 -9.74 4.41
CA LEU A 85 -1.63 -9.63 3.17
C LEU A 85 -0.66 -9.22 2.09
N VAL A 86 -0.35 -10.13 1.17
CA VAL A 86 0.70 -9.91 0.17
C VAL A 86 0.11 -10.00 -1.23
N VAL A 87 0.43 -9.00 -2.05
CA VAL A 87 0.14 -9.02 -3.48
C VAL A 87 1.44 -9.32 -4.21
N ASN A 88 1.49 -10.45 -4.89
CA ASN A 88 2.64 -10.86 -5.68
C ASN A 88 2.50 -10.34 -7.10
N ASN A 89 3.48 -9.55 -7.55
CA ASN A 89 3.47 -8.97 -8.86
C ASN A 89 4.35 -9.80 -9.81
N GLU A 90 3.80 -10.93 -10.27
CA GLU A 90 4.44 -11.85 -11.21
C GLU A 90 5.90 -12.20 -10.90
N SER A 91 6.14 -12.70 -9.67
CA SER A 91 7.48 -13.20 -9.31
C SER A 91 7.77 -14.52 -10.01
N ASP A 92 9.00 -14.67 -10.51
CA ASP A 92 9.46 -15.88 -11.19
C ASP A 92 10.62 -16.57 -10.46
N ASP A 93 10.94 -16.13 -9.24
CA ASP A 93 12.06 -16.63 -8.44
C ASP A 93 11.64 -17.56 -7.29
N GLY A 94 10.37 -17.95 -7.22
CA GLY A 94 9.87 -18.81 -6.15
C GLY A 94 9.26 -18.05 -4.97
N THR A 95 9.15 -16.73 -5.04
CA THR A 95 8.54 -15.93 -3.98
C THR A 95 7.09 -16.36 -3.69
N ALA A 96 6.30 -16.58 -4.75
CA ALA A 96 4.90 -16.97 -4.60
C ALA A 96 4.78 -18.35 -3.93
N GLU A 97 5.57 -19.31 -4.35
CA GLU A 97 5.57 -20.66 -3.80
C GLU A 97 5.97 -20.66 -2.33
N PHE A 98 6.97 -19.86 -1.97
CA PHE A 98 7.39 -19.71 -0.58
C PHE A 98 6.28 -19.11 0.27
N LEU A 99 5.62 -18.05 -0.21
CA LEU A 99 4.54 -17.38 0.51
C LEU A 99 3.30 -18.28 0.66
N CYS A 100 3.00 -19.11 -0.34
CA CYS A 100 1.89 -20.05 -0.26
C CYS A 100 2.05 -21.10 0.85
N GLN A 101 3.27 -21.38 1.26
CA GLN A 101 3.56 -22.35 2.32
C GLN A 101 3.39 -21.77 3.73
N GLN A 102 3.18 -20.47 3.85
CA GLN A 102 3.09 -19.79 5.14
C GLN A 102 1.64 -19.75 5.62
N ALA A 103 1.39 -20.21 6.84
CA ALA A 103 0.04 -20.27 7.40
C ALA A 103 -0.55 -18.89 7.73
N ASP A 104 0.30 -17.90 7.95
CA ASP A 104 -0.11 -16.54 8.32
C ASP A 104 -0.07 -15.54 7.16
N VAL A 105 -0.02 -16.03 5.93
CA VAL A 105 0.05 -15.21 4.73
C VAL A 105 -1.13 -15.51 3.83
N SER A 106 -1.85 -14.46 3.43
CA SER A 106 -2.83 -14.50 2.36
C SER A 106 -2.20 -13.86 1.12
N LEU A 107 -2.23 -14.57 0.02
CA LEU A 107 -1.50 -14.18 -1.19
C LEU A 107 -2.45 -13.93 -2.35
N TRP A 108 -2.26 -12.80 -2.99
CA TRP A 108 -2.94 -12.44 -4.22
C TRP A 108 -1.90 -12.24 -5.33
N ARG A 109 -2.36 -12.36 -6.54
CA ARG A 109 -1.53 -12.16 -7.73
C ARG A 109 -2.08 -11.04 -8.57
N THR A 110 -1.19 -10.20 -9.10
CA THR A 110 -1.54 -9.21 -10.12
C THR A 110 -0.62 -9.40 -11.33
N PRO A 111 -1.16 -9.35 -12.55
CA PRO A 111 -0.35 -9.47 -13.76
C PRO A 111 0.36 -8.17 -14.14
N ASN A 112 0.04 -7.06 -13.48
CA ASN A 112 0.61 -5.77 -13.81
C ASN A 112 1.87 -5.49 -13.01
N SER A 113 2.94 -5.41 -13.71
CA SER A 113 4.22 -4.98 -13.17
C SER A 113 4.35 -3.46 -13.17
#